data_52db9a68a5a9c5416f70f5d66839858d
#
_entry.id   52db9a68a5a9c5416f70f5d66839858d
#
_cell.length_a   1.000
_cell.length_b   1.000
_cell.length_c   1.000
_cell.angle_alpha   90.00
_cell.angle_beta   90.00
_cell.angle_gamma   90.00
#
_symmetry.space_group_name_H-M   'P 1'
#
loop_
_entity.id
_entity.type
_entity.pdbx_description
1 polymer ?
#
loop_
_entity_poly.entity_id
_entity_poly.type
_entity_poly.pdbx_seq_one_letter_code
_entity_poly.pdbx_strand_id
1 'polypeptide(L)'
;MTPAGRVADPDSAVLHDPATYVTGVPYDVLARLRAAGPTCWVAEPDLPGWPAGTGYHLVLRHAEVEAVLKDPATFSSALGGTQLRDPATEADLAFVRRMMLNMDPPEHSRLRRLLAKSFTPKAIGALEAQVQGLSLIHI
;
A
#
# COMPACT_ATOMS: atom_id res chain seq x y z
N MET A 1 -2.74 4.16 -22.07
CA MET A 1 -2.54 3.06 -23.05
C MET A 1 -2.17 1.81 -22.26
N THR A 2 -3.09 0.83 -22.13
CA THR A 2 -2.81 -0.43 -21.43
C THR A 2 -1.66 -1.14 -22.15
N PRO A 3 -0.61 -1.58 -21.45
CA PRO A 3 0.47 -2.32 -22.09
C PRO A 3 -0.10 -3.57 -22.75
N ALA A 4 0.30 -3.81 -24.00
CA ALA A 4 -0.22 -4.90 -24.81
C ALA A 4 -0.12 -6.25 -24.09
N GLY A 5 -1.24 -6.96 -23.97
CA GLY A 5 -1.32 -8.32 -23.41
C GLY A 5 -1.77 -8.45 -21.94
N ARG A 6 -2.06 -7.35 -21.24
CA ARG A 6 -2.62 -7.42 -19.88
C ARG A 6 -4.12 -7.18 -19.92
N VAL A 7 -4.88 -8.22 -19.61
CA VAL A 7 -6.34 -8.14 -19.44
C VAL A 7 -6.64 -7.98 -17.97
N ALA A 8 -7.34 -6.90 -17.61
CA ALA A 8 -7.79 -6.71 -16.23
C ALA A 8 -8.90 -7.72 -15.93
N ASP A 9 -8.86 -8.29 -14.74
CA ASP A 9 -9.95 -9.10 -14.25
C ASP A 9 -11.17 -8.19 -13.99
N PRO A 10 -12.36 -8.47 -14.58
CA PRO A 10 -13.53 -7.63 -14.40
C PRO A 10 -13.95 -7.50 -12.93
N ASP A 11 -13.73 -8.51 -12.10
CA ASP A 11 -14.01 -8.46 -10.67
C ASP A 11 -13.10 -7.47 -9.92
N SER A 12 -11.95 -7.12 -10.50
CA SER A 12 -11.03 -6.17 -9.87
C SER A 12 -11.52 -4.71 -9.92
N ALA A 13 -12.45 -4.39 -10.81
CA ALA A 13 -12.95 -3.02 -10.99
C ALA A 13 -13.61 -2.45 -9.73
N VAL A 14 -14.31 -3.29 -8.96
CA VAL A 14 -14.96 -2.86 -7.70
C VAL A 14 -13.97 -2.44 -6.62
N LEU A 15 -12.70 -2.84 -6.71
CA LEU A 15 -11.67 -2.50 -5.71
C LEU A 15 -11.28 -1.02 -5.73
N HIS A 16 -11.59 -0.30 -6.80
CA HIS A 16 -11.38 1.15 -6.90
C HIS A 16 -12.57 1.99 -6.46
N ASP A 17 -13.75 1.39 -6.35
CA ASP A 17 -14.96 2.12 -5.97
C ASP A 17 -15.02 2.28 -4.45
N PRO A 18 -14.92 3.51 -3.90
CA PRO A 18 -15.06 3.75 -2.47
C PRO A 18 -16.41 3.27 -1.92
N ALA A 19 -17.47 3.27 -2.73
CA ALA A 19 -18.79 2.80 -2.31
C ALA A 19 -18.78 1.31 -1.93
N THR A 20 -17.91 0.53 -2.54
CA THR A 20 -17.70 -0.89 -2.19
C THR A 20 -17.36 -1.07 -0.71
N TYR A 21 -16.62 -0.15 -0.13
CA TYR A 21 -16.10 -0.26 1.25
C TYR A 21 -17.05 0.32 2.31
N VAL A 22 -18.14 0.95 1.90
CA VAL A 22 -19.17 1.47 2.83
C VAL A 22 -19.80 0.34 3.63
N THR A 23 -20.02 -0.81 3.01
CA THR A 23 -20.59 -2.00 3.65
C THR A 23 -19.55 -2.96 4.23
N GLY A 24 -18.28 -2.70 3.99
CA GLY A 24 -17.15 -3.50 4.47
C GLY A 24 -16.17 -3.90 3.36
N VAL A 25 -15.15 -4.65 3.73
CA VAL A 25 -14.16 -5.15 2.77
C VAL A 25 -14.80 -6.21 1.88
N PRO A 26 -14.62 -6.17 0.54
CA PRO A 26 -15.21 -7.13 -0.40
C PRO A 26 -14.47 -8.47 -0.38
N TYR A 27 -14.56 -9.21 0.73
CA TYR A 27 -13.84 -10.47 0.93
C TYR A 27 -14.19 -11.55 -0.09
N ASP A 28 -15.41 -11.58 -0.59
CA ASP A 28 -15.87 -12.52 -1.60
C ASP A 28 -15.18 -12.27 -2.96
N VAL A 29 -15.03 -11.01 -3.36
CA VAL A 29 -14.28 -10.62 -4.55
C VAL A 29 -12.80 -11.00 -4.39
N LEU A 30 -12.19 -10.63 -3.27
CA LEU A 30 -10.79 -10.98 -2.99
C LEU A 30 -10.56 -12.50 -2.94
N ALA A 31 -11.53 -13.28 -2.45
CA ALA A 31 -11.46 -14.73 -2.43
C ALA A 31 -11.50 -15.33 -3.84
N ARG A 32 -12.39 -14.83 -4.73
CA ARG A 32 -12.44 -15.26 -6.12
C ARG A 32 -11.15 -14.95 -6.86
N LEU A 33 -10.65 -13.71 -6.76
CA LEU A 33 -9.40 -13.31 -7.39
C LEU A 33 -8.21 -14.15 -6.90
N ARG A 34 -8.17 -14.46 -5.59
CA ARG A 34 -7.13 -15.33 -5.00
C ARG A 34 -7.21 -16.77 -5.50
N ALA A 35 -8.41 -17.28 -5.73
CA ALA A 35 -8.62 -18.60 -6.29
C ALA A 35 -8.17 -18.68 -7.76
N ALA A 36 -8.39 -17.61 -8.52
CA ALA A 36 -7.97 -17.51 -9.93
C ALA A 36 -6.45 -17.47 -10.10
N GLY A 37 -5.72 -16.85 -9.16
CA GLY A 37 -4.26 -16.80 -9.26
C GLY A 37 -3.57 -16.11 -8.06
N PRO A 38 -2.23 -16.16 -8.00
CA PRO A 38 -1.45 -15.50 -6.94
C PRO A 38 -1.44 -13.98 -7.09
N THR A 39 -1.60 -13.49 -8.33
CA THR A 39 -1.67 -12.07 -8.68
C THR A 39 -2.74 -11.85 -9.72
N CYS A 40 -3.33 -10.67 -9.75
CA CYS A 40 -4.16 -10.22 -10.87
C CYS A 40 -3.78 -8.81 -11.30
N TRP A 41 -3.99 -8.51 -12.58
CA TRP A 41 -3.83 -7.16 -13.10
C TRP A 41 -5.08 -6.35 -12.84
N VAL A 42 -4.89 -5.16 -12.26
CA VAL A 42 -5.96 -4.21 -11.99
C VAL A 42 -5.74 -2.98 -12.86
N ALA A 43 -6.72 -2.66 -13.71
CA ALA A 43 -6.72 -1.43 -14.47
C ALA A 43 -7.16 -0.28 -13.55
N GLU A 44 -6.44 0.83 -13.62
CA GLU A 44 -6.84 2.05 -12.90
C GLU A 44 -7.87 2.81 -13.73
N PRO A 45 -9.11 2.95 -13.24
CA PRO A 45 -10.15 3.67 -13.96
C PRO A 45 -9.89 5.17 -13.95
N ASP A 46 -10.51 5.86 -14.89
CA ASP A 46 -10.62 7.33 -14.87
C ASP A 46 -11.64 7.73 -13.80
N LEU A 47 -11.23 8.53 -12.84
CA LEU A 47 -12.07 9.03 -11.76
C LEU A 47 -12.05 10.56 -11.75
N PRO A 48 -13.12 11.26 -11.31
CA PRO A 48 -13.13 12.71 -11.22
C PRO A 48 -11.94 13.27 -10.46
N GLY A 49 -11.09 14.05 -11.12
CA GLY A 49 -9.86 14.60 -10.57
C GLY A 49 -8.65 13.64 -10.56
N TRP A 50 -8.82 12.40 -11.05
CA TRP A 50 -7.78 11.37 -11.08
C TRP A 50 -7.82 10.64 -12.43
N PRO A 51 -7.03 11.07 -13.41
CA PRO A 51 -6.99 10.42 -14.72
C PRO A 51 -6.54 8.97 -14.59
N ALA A 52 -6.97 8.14 -15.52
CA ALA A 52 -6.57 6.73 -15.56
C ALA A 52 -5.06 6.56 -15.51
N GLY A 53 -4.59 5.68 -14.65
CA GLY A 53 -3.19 5.32 -14.52
C GLY A 53 -2.79 4.14 -15.40
N THR A 54 -1.58 3.66 -15.19
CA THR A 54 -1.01 2.53 -15.95
C THR A 54 -1.54 1.16 -15.49
N GLY A 55 -2.23 1.12 -14.36
CA GLY A 55 -2.63 -0.11 -13.69
C GLY A 55 -1.51 -0.72 -12.83
N TYR A 56 -1.86 -1.73 -12.06
CA TYR A 56 -0.94 -2.40 -11.15
C TYR A 56 -1.25 -3.89 -10.98
N HIS A 57 -0.31 -4.63 -10.42
CA HIS A 57 -0.51 -6.02 -10.01
C HIS A 57 -0.96 -6.07 -8.54
N LEU A 58 -2.15 -6.60 -8.31
CA LEU A 58 -2.62 -6.96 -6.97
C LEU A 58 -2.04 -8.31 -6.57
N VAL A 59 -1.31 -8.37 -5.47
CA VAL A 59 -0.72 -9.59 -4.93
C VAL A 59 -1.64 -10.15 -3.86
N LEU A 60 -2.06 -11.41 -3.98
CA LEU A 60 -3.22 -11.96 -3.28
C LEU A 60 -2.91 -13.07 -2.28
N ARG A 61 -1.77 -13.73 -2.39
CA ARG A 61 -1.41 -14.85 -1.53
C ARG A 61 -0.23 -14.51 -0.64
N HIS A 62 -0.22 -15.08 0.56
CA HIS A 62 0.78 -14.78 1.59
C HIS A 62 2.22 -14.99 1.09
N ALA A 63 2.48 -16.09 0.40
CA ALA A 63 3.83 -16.41 -0.08
C ALA A 63 4.37 -15.36 -1.06
N GLU A 64 3.52 -14.89 -1.98
CA GLU A 64 3.89 -13.88 -2.96
C GLU A 64 4.01 -12.49 -2.32
N VAL A 65 3.14 -12.15 -1.36
CA VAL A 65 3.28 -10.92 -0.57
C VAL A 65 4.61 -10.93 0.17
N GLU A 66 4.95 -12.03 0.81
CA GLU A 66 6.22 -12.19 1.52
C GLU A 66 7.42 -12.06 0.58
N ALA A 67 7.35 -12.69 -0.60
CA ALA A 67 8.40 -12.60 -1.62
C ALA A 67 8.61 -11.16 -2.09
N VAL A 68 7.53 -10.44 -2.41
CA VAL A 68 7.59 -9.02 -2.83
C VAL A 68 8.21 -8.16 -1.73
N LEU A 69 7.77 -8.32 -0.49
CA LEU A 69 8.25 -7.50 0.64
C LEU A 69 9.72 -7.76 1.01
N LYS A 70 10.25 -8.95 0.68
CA LYS A 70 11.63 -9.34 0.98
C LYS A 70 12.63 -9.05 -0.15
N ASP A 71 12.15 -8.65 -1.31
CA ASP A 71 13.00 -8.40 -2.47
C ASP A 71 12.92 -6.94 -2.95
N PRO A 72 13.49 -5.97 -2.20
CA PRO A 72 13.50 -4.57 -2.59
C PRO A 72 14.35 -4.29 -3.85
N ALA A 73 15.21 -5.22 -4.26
CA ALA A 73 15.98 -5.06 -5.48
C ALA A 73 15.11 -5.19 -6.73
N THR A 74 14.11 -6.08 -6.69
CA THR A 74 13.13 -6.23 -7.78
C THR A 74 11.93 -5.32 -7.59
N PHE A 75 11.45 -5.18 -6.36
CA PHE A 75 10.24 -4.43 -6.00
C PHE A 75 10.59 -3.19 -5.17
N SER A 76 11.14 -2.19 -5.85
CA SER A 76 11.60 -0.95 -5.22
C SER A 76 10.44 -0.08 -4.74
N SER A 77 10.49 0.38 -3.49
CA SER A 77 9.58 1.39 -2.96
C SER A 77 9.99 2.82 -3.35
N ALA A 78 11.25 3.01 -3.79
CA ALA A 78 11.78 4.34 -4.11
C ALA A 78 11.42 4.82 -5.53
N LEU A 79 10.89 3.95 -6.38
CA LEU A 79 10.51 4.31 -7.76
C LEU A 79 9.17 5.04 -7.84
N GLY A 80 8.27 4.84 -6.89
CA GLY A 80 6.95 5.44 -6.85
C GLY A 80 6.64 6.11 -5.52
N GLY A 81 5.35 6.38 -5.30
CA GLY A 81 4.81 6.84 -4.02
C GLY A 81 4.18 5.71 -3.22
N THR A 82 3.77 6.02 -1.98
CA THR A 82 3.03 5.08 -1.12
C THR A 82 1.59 4.85 -1.55
N GLN A 83 1.08 5.70 -2.42
CA GLN A 83 -0.27 5.57 -2.95
C GLN A 83 -0.24 4.73 -4.23
N LEU A 84 -1.38 4.16 -4.60
CA LEU A 84 -1.52 3.39 -5.84
C LEU A 84 -1.18 4.24 -7.08
N ARG A 85 -1.37 5.56 -6.99
CA ARG A 85 -1.03 6.52 -8.04
C ARG A 85 0.07 7.45 -7.56
N ASP A 86 1.01 7.70 -8.42
CA ASP A 86 2.04 8.70 -8.16
C ASP A 86 1.44 10.11 -8.19
N PRO A 87 2.04 11.06 -7.45
CA PRO A 87 1.69 12.47 -7.56
C PRO A 87 1.77 12.98 -8.99
N ALA A 88 0.94 13.98 -9.32
CA ALA A 88 0.82 14.51 -10.68
C ALA A 88 2.10 15.21 -11.18
N THR A 89 2.95 15.69 -10.28
CA THR A 89 4.20 16.38 -10.64
C THR A 89 5.43 15.63 -10.15
N GLU A 90 6.52 15.73 -10.91
CA GLU A 90 7.82 15.15 -10.50
C GLU A 90 8.35 15.78 -9.20
N ALA A 91 8.04 17.05 -8.94
CA ALA A 91 8.43 17.74 -7.71
C ALA A 91 7.74 17.13 -6.48
N ASP A 92 6.44 16.83 -6.58
CA ASP A 92 5.67 16.18 -5.52
C ASP A 92 6.12 14.74 -5.33
N LEU A 93 6.41 14.02 -6.40
CA LEU A 93 6.96 12.66 -6.35
C LEU A 93 8.32 12.65 -5.67
N ALA A 94 9.21 13.58 -6.01
CA ALA A 94 10.52 13.73 -5.36
C ALA A 94 10.38 14.06 -3.86
N PHE A 95 9.36 14.83 -3.47
CA PHE A 95 9.06 15.08 -2.06
C PHE A 95 8.58 13.81 -1.34
N VAL A 96 7.65 13.09 -1.94
CA VAL A 96 7.09 11.85 -1.38
C VAL A 96 8.18 10.77 -1.22
N ARG A 97 9.11 10.66 -2.15
CA ARG A 97 10.26 9.74 -2.08
C ARG A 97 11.20 9.99 -0.89
N ARG A 98 11.12 11.16 -0.24
CA ARG A 98 11.88 11.45 0.99
C ARG A 98 11.28 10.84 2.25
N MET A 99 10.07 10.33 2.19
CA MET A 99 9.44 9.62 3.31
C MET A 99 10.11 8.25 3.49
N MET A 100 10.37 7.85 4.73
CA MET A 100 11.08 6.59 5.03
C MET A 100 10.42 5.36 4.40
N LEU A 101 9.10 5.34 4.30
CA LEU A 101 8.37 4.21 3.73
C LEU A 101 8.52 4.10 2.19
N ASN A 102 8.98 5.17 1.53
CA ASN A 102 9.28 5.22 0.10
C ASN A 102 10.79 5.11 -0.17
N MET A 103 11.54 4.55 0.75
CA MET A 103 12.98 4.33 0.60
C MET A 103 13.28 2.84 0.52
N ASP A 104 14.33 2.52 -0.23
CA ASP A 104 14.90 1.18 -0.26
C ASP A 104 16.12 1.08 0.68
N PRO A 105 16.58 -0.13 1.05
CA PRO A 105 17.88 -0.30 1.68
C PRO A 105 19.02 0.25 0.77
N PRO A 106 20.06 0.84 1.36
CA PRO A 106 20.39 0.88 2.79
C PRO A 106 19.76 2.04 3.58
N GLU A 107 19.22 3.08 2.92
CA GLU A 107 18.67 4.28 3.56
C GLU A 107 17.49 3.96 4.47
N HIS A 108 16.52 3.20 3.99
CA HIS A 108 15.40 2.71 4.80
C HIS A 108 15.90 2.04 6.08
N SER A 109 16.83 1.10 5.93
CA SER A 109 17.36 0.34 7.07
C SER A 109 18.08 1.20 8.08
N ARG A 110 18.77 2.26 7.61
CA ARG A 110 19.45 3.23 8.46
C ARG A 110 18.48 4.04 9.30
N LEU A 111 17.46 4.61 8.67
CA LEU A 111 16.44 5.43 9.36
C LEU A 111 15.58 4.58 10.31
N ARG A 112 15.14 3.40 9.86
CA ARG A 112 14.37 2.48 10.68
C ARG A 112 15.09 2.08 11.97
N ARG A 113 16.41 1.85 11.92
CA ARG A 113 17.21 1.53 13.13
C ARG A 113 17.25 2.67 14.13
N LEU A 114 17.25 3.93 13.68
CA LEU A 114 17.18 5.08 14.59
C LEU A 114 15.88 5.10 15.38
N LEU A 115 14.76 4.79 14.71
CA LEU A 115 13.43 4.81 15.32
C LEU A 115 13.12 3.55 16.13
N ALA A 116 13.72 2.41 15.81
CA ALA A 116 13.40 1.11 16.41
C ALA A 116 13.49 1.09 17.94
N LYS A 117 14.42 1.87 18.51
CA LYS A 117 14.59 1.96 19.98
C LYS A 117 13.39 2.59 20.69
N SER A 118 12.68 3.49 20.01
CA SER A 118 11.48 4.17 20.54
C SER A 118 10.21 3.34 20.43
N PHE A 119 10.24 2.25 19.66
CA PHE A 119 9.08 1.37 19.41
C PHE A 119 9.27 -0.05 19.98
N THR A 120 10.09 -0.19 21.01
CA THR A 120 10.22 -1.48 21.71
C THR A 120 8.94 -1.79 22.51
N PRO A 121 8.61 -3.08 22.75
CA PRO A 121 7.46 -3.43 23.60
C PRO A 121 7.45 -2.72 24.95
N LYS A 122 8.62 -2.54 25.57
CA LYS A 122 8.78 -1.78 26.81
C LYS A 122 8.41 -0.30 26.64
N ALA A 123 8.87 0.35 25.57
CA ALA A 123 8.57 1.76 25.31
C ALA A 123 7.08 1.96 25.00
N ILE A 124 6.48 1.08 24.21
CA ILE A 124 5.06 1.12 23.90
C ILE A 124 4.22 0.87 25.15
N GLY A 125 4.56 -0.13 25.99
CA GLY A 125 3.85 -0.40 27.24
C GLY A 125 3.89 0.77 28.23
N ALA A 126 4.96 1.57 28.22
CA ALA A 126 5.03 2.76 29.06
C ALA A 126 4.05 3.88 28.63
N LEU A 127 3.59 3.89 27.37
CA LEU A 127 2.61 4.85 26.85
C LEU A 127 1.16 4.44 27.14
N GLU A 128 0.92 3.18 27.48
CA GLU A 128 -0.44 2.64 27.64
C GLU A 128 -1.27 3.43 28.67
N ALA A 129 -0.69 3.71 29.83
CA ALA A 129 -1.36 4.48 30.88
C ALA A 129 -1.70 5.92 30.44
N GLN A 130 -0.83 6.54 29.63
CA GLN A 130 -1.06 7.88 29.08
C GLN A 130 -2.19 7.86 28.06
N VAL A 131 -2.19 6.88 27.16
CA VAL A 131 -3.23 6.72 26.12
C VAL A 131 -4.59 6.45 26.77
N GLN A 132 -4.64 5.58 27.78
CA GLN A 132 -5.88 5.33 28.55
C GLN A 132 -6.37 6.58 29.25
N GLY A 133 -5.48 7.36 29.90
CA GLY A 133 -5.82 8.62 30.53
C GLY A 133 -6.41 9.65 29.55
N LEU A 134 -5.83 9.77 28.37
CA LEU A 134 -6.34 10.67 27.32
C LEU A 134 -7.70 10.21 26.77
N SER A 135 -7.90 8.91 26.60
CA SER A 135 -9.19 8.35 26.13
C SER A 135 -10.34 8.64 27.10
N LEU A 136 -10.08 8.62 28.40
CA LEU A 136 -11.11 8.89 29.42
C LEU A 136 -11.48 10.38 29.55
N ILE A 137 -10.63 11.30 29.09
CA ILE A 137 -10.90 12.76 29.13
C ILE A 137 -11.85 13.17 27.99
N HIS A 138 -11.97 12.39 26.92
CA HIS A 138 -12.77 12.69 25.72
C HIS A 138 -14.09 11.92 25.63
N ILE A 139 -14.45 11.17 26.67
CA ILE A 139 -15.76 10.54 26.84
C ILE A 139 -16.52 11.32 27.92
#